data_878edc3c720e7f552a3f46e42bf1b070
#
_entry.id   878edc3c720e7f552a3f46e42bf1b070
#
_cell.length_a   1.000
_cell.length_b   1.000
_cell.length_c   1.000
_cell.angle_alpha   90.00
_cell.angle_beta   90.00
_cell.angle_gamma   90.00
#
_symmetry.space_group_name_H-M   'P 1'
#
loop_
_entity.id
_entity.type
_entity.pdbx_description
1 polymer ?
#
loop_
_entity_poly.entity_id
_entity_poly.type
_entity_poly.pdbx_seq_one_letter_code
_entity_poly.pdbx_strand_id
1 'polypeptide(L)'
;MDILLSILDATWKVIFIVFFFGFCIFIHEFGHMLAALWQGLHVERFSIGMGPVMWKIFTWRNVDFVLSWIPFGGYVALPQLDATDSPKTMQDEKLEPCKPWPRAVVAFAGPFFNILFGFVLAFIMWGVGLWENPKASSCIISSVPQSLPDYEKELSITDRLVAFDGEPTDLFADEICAKLEPGTTHSVTVKRGDKDVTFDMTTLANPEWEAGLRAGDRIVGVNGKHFTKGYEEFSMEYVFSGAYKVTVNAIRDGKPFDATYIPLRNPLMEGLGAPFFTATSPVALGGVHPNSPAAMAGLQAGDQLLQLNDTNIMGGKEFLELLAKMDGAPFSLLVTRNGKDMLLEGIRCPAPYTLHNFGAFFAVSVSSVVPDLPAKKAGIRRGDRILSVDGVEVLDSKQITEYIRSTEGKPMTINLVRNGKPLELKGVCSEKVEMEGGAVYLLGVTLSNSAPKVIGHPNPWAQFTRIVSQTWRTLSLLFSPITSRVTGRERGQATVKVEHMSGALGILTMMWYTLSSEGLRGGFSLIILITFSLAIMNLLPIPALDGCYILFSIIEIVIRRRLPYKLVNALVSIFFYLLLALIVYITFFDGRRIFRLLKFGSIKGVPPKVEKVTPDAPPAAQEKQNEQPVETKEEK
;
A
#
# COMPACT_ATOMS: atom_id res chain seq x y z
N MET A 1 8.00 -30.48 9.41
CA MET A 1 8.12 -29.33 10.34
C MET A 1 7.62 -28.04 9.68
N ASP A 2 8.08 -27.71 8.47
CA ASP A 2 7.76 -26.45 7.79
C ASP A 2 6.29 -26.27 7.41
N ILE A 3 5.60 -27.33 6.97
CA ILE A 3 4.16 -27.32 6.68
C ILE A 3 3.36 -27.02 7.95
N LEU A 4 3.72 -27.63 9.08
CA LEU A 4 3.04 -27.38 10.35
C LEU A 4 3.24 -25.93 10.82
N LEU A 5 4.46 -25.39 10.69
CA LEU A 5 4.76 -24.00 11.03
C LEU A 5 4.01 -23.01 10.13
N SER A 6 3.88 -23.31 8.83
CA SER A 6 3.12 -22.46 7.90
C SER A 6 1.62 -22.49 8.19
N ILE A 7 1.07 -23.65 8.56
CA ILE A 7 -0.33 -23.77 8.99
C ILE A 7 -0.57 -23.00 10.28
N LEU A 8 0.32 -23.12 11.27
CA LEU A 8 0.22 -22.37 12.52
C LEU A 8 0.31 -20.85 12.28
N ASP A 9 1.23 -20.43 11.41
CA ASP A 9 1.37 -19.01 11.02
C ASP A 9 0.13 -18.47 10.30
N ALA A 10 -0.49 -19.27 9.43
CA ALA A 10 -1.75 -18.87 8.79
C ALA A 10 -2.91 -18.85 9.81
N THR A 11 -2.99 -19.84 10.66
CA THR A 11 -4.09 -20.00 11.62
C THR A 11 -4.15 -18.86 12.64
N TRP A 12 -3.01 -18.47 13.24
CA TRP A 12 -3.03 -17.38 14.21
C TRP A 12 -3.41 -16.04 13.58
N LYS A 13 -3.02 -15.79 12.30
CA LYS A 13 -3.40 -14.57 11.58
C LYS A 13 -4.91 -14.52 11.32
N VAL A 14 -5.50 -15.65 10.91
CA VAL A 14 -6.96 -15.75 10.75
C VAL A 14 -7.67 -15.48 12.07
N ILE A 15 -7.22 -16.13 13.16
CA ILE A 15 -7.78 -15.91 14.50
C ILE A 15 -7.67 -14.44 14.90
N PHE A 16 -6.52 -13.81 14.69
CA PHE A 16 -6.30 -12.39 15.00
C PHE A 16 -7.28 -11.50 14.22
N ILE A 17 -7.42 -11.73 12.91
CA ILE A 17 -8.29 -10.93 12.05
C ILE A 17 -9.75 -11.05 12.48
N VAL A 18 -10.24 -12.29 12.63
CA VAL A 18 -11.63 -12.56 13.02
C VAL A 18 -11.93 -12.01 14.41
N PHE A 19 -11.02 -12.22 15.36
CA PHE A 19 -11.17 -11.72 16.71
C PHE A 19 -11.27 -10.19 16.76
N PHE A 20 -10.30 -9.46 16.19
CA PHE A 20 -10.29 -8.01 16.29
C PHE A 20 -11.38 -7.34 15.47
N PHE A 21 -11.72 -7.89 14.30
CA PHE A 21 -12.84 -7.38 13.52
C PHE A 21 -14.17 -7.57 14.27
N GLY A 22 -14.39 -8.77 14.81
CA GLY A 22 -15.56 -9.05 15.66
C GLY A 22 -15.57 -8.20 16.94
N PHE A 23 -14.40 -7.95 17.53
CA PHE A 23 -14.29 -7.17 18.75
C PHE A 23 -14.59 -5.67 18.53
N CYS A 24 -14.21 -5.10 17.39
CA CYS A 24 -14.62 -3.72 17.04
C CYS A 24 -16.15 -3.57 16.99
N ILE A 25 -16.83 -4.56 16.42
CA ILE A 25 -18.29 -4.57 16.34
C ILE A 25 -18.89 -4.83 17.74
N PHE A 26 -18.33 -5.78 18.49
CA PHE A 26 -18.76 -6.04 19.86
C PHE A 26 -18.74 -4.76 20.73
N ILE A 27 -17.65 -3.99 20.69
CA ILE A 27 -17.50 -2.74 21.44
C ILE A 27 -18.56 -1.71 21.02
N HIS A 28 -18.84 -1.63 19.72
CA HIS A 28 -19.88 -0.76 19.18
C HIS A 28 -21.26 -1.11 19.74
N GLU A 29 -21.68 -2.35 19.60
CA GLU A 29 -22.97 -2.86 20.10
C GLU A 29 -23.06 -2.75 21.64
N PHE A 30 -21.94 -3.01 22.32
CA PHE A 30 -21.85 -2.88 23.76
C PHE A 30 -22.10 -1.44 24.22
N GLY A 31 -21.63 -0.46 23.45
CA GLY A 31 -21.94 0.97 23.69
C GLY A 31 -23.43 1.25 23.64
N HIS A 32 -24.12 0.77 22.61
CA HIS A 32 -25.58 0.90 22.49
C HIS A 32 -26.31 0.27 23.67
N MET A 33 -25.93 -0.95 24.04
CA MET A 33 -26.52 -1.67 25.14
C MET A 33 -26.37 -0.92 26.46
N LEU A 34 -25.17 -0.49 26.79
CA LEU A 34 -24.92 0.23 28.06
C LEU A 34 -25.69 1.54 28.13
N ALA A 35 -25.73 2.30 27.03
CA ALA A 35 -26.48 3.53 26.97
C ALA A 35 -27.99 3.31 27.07
N ALA A 36 -28.52 2.26 26.44
CA ALA A 36 -29.93 1.90 26.54
C ALA A 36 -30.31 1.55 28.00
N LEU A 37 -29.52 0.71 28.66
CA LEU A 37 -29.70 0.37 30.07
C LEU A 37 -29.61 1.60 30.97
N TRP A 38 -28.67 2.53 30.71
CA TRP A 38 -28.53 3.77 31.44
C TRP A 38 -29.74 4.70 31.27
N GLN A 39 -30.33 4.72 30.07
CA GLN A 39 -31.54 5.51 29.79
C GLN A 39 -32.84 4.80 30.23
N GLY A 40 -32.76 3.62 30.86
CA GLY A 40 -33.91 2.84 31.31
C GLY A 40 -34.73 2.22 30.18
N LEU A 41 -34.12 2.03 29.01
CA LEU A 41 -34.76 1.35 27.88
C LEU A 41 -34.68 -0.17 28.04
N HIS A 42 -35.67 -0.87 27.48
CA HIS A 42 -35.70 -2.32 27.49
C HIS A 42 -34.71 -2.89 26.47
N VAL A 43 -33.78 -3.72 26.96
CA VAL A 43 -32.80 -4.45 26.14
C VAL A 43 -33.12 -5.93 26.26
N GLU A 44 -33.49 -6.56 25.17
CA GLU A 44 -33.85 -7.97 25.17
C GLU A 44 -32.65 -8.89 25.00
N ARG A 45 -31.80 -8.56 24.03
CA ARG A 45 -30.73 -9.44 23.60
C ARG A 45 -29.52 -8.66 23.15
N PHE A 46 -28.37 -9.21 23.50
CA PHE A 46 -27.05 -8.80 22.98
C PHE A 46 -26.45 -9.99 22.22
N SER A 47 -26.28 -9.87 20.92
CA SER A 47 -25.77 -10.93 20.08
C SER A 47 -24.35 -10.65 19.60
N ILE A 48 -23.45 -11.60 19.82
CA ILE A 48 -22.17 -11.70 19.12
C ILE A 48 -22.41 -12.50 17.85
N GLY A 49 -22.23 -11.88 16.70
CA GLY A 49 -22.61 -12.47 15.42
C GLY A 49 -24.05 -12.14 15.00
N MET A 50 -24.37 -12.50 13.77
CA MET A 50 -25.67 -12.27 13.13
C MET A 50 -26.39 -13.58 12.82
N GLY A 51 -27.72 -13.49 12.57
CA GLY A 51 -28.55 -14.62 12.18
C GLY A 51 -29.15 -15.39 13.36
N PRO A 52 -29.58 -16.64 13.15
CA PRO A 52 -30.17 -17.45 14.21
C PRO A 52 -29.25 -17.64 15.39
N VAL A 53 -29.82 -17.69 16.59
CA VAL A 53 -29.06 -17.93 17.83
C VAL A 53 -28.53 -19.37 17.82
N MET A 54 -27.20 -19.51 17.96
CA MET A 54 -26.54 -20.79 18.10
C MET A 54 -26.47 -21.23 19.56
N TRP A 55 -26.12 -20.30 20.43
CA TRP A 55 -25.94 -20.58 21.85
C TRP A 55 -26.24 -19.37 22.71
N LYS A 56 -27.00 -19.55 23.83
CA LYS A 56 -27.15 -18.58 24.90
C LYS A 56 -26.01 -18.77 25.88
N ILE A 57 -25.20 -17.69 26.07
CA ILE A 57 -24.00 -17.73 26.91
C ILE A 57 -24.40 -17.52 28.38
N PHE A 58 -25.06 -16.39 28.67
CA PHE A 58 -25.56 -16.03 30.00
C PHE A 58 -26.64 -14.92 29.89
N THR A 59 -27.28 -14.62 31.02
CA THR A 59 -28.18 -13.47 31.13
C THR A 59 -27.62 -12.50 32.16
N TRP A 60 -27.57 -11.21 31.82
CA TRP A 60 -27.14 -10.13 32.72
C TRP A 60 -28.12 -8.96 32.66
N ARG A 61 -28.64 -8.53 33.81
CA ARG A 61 -29.66 -7.46 33.90
C ARG A 61 -30.85 -7.66 32.95
N ASN A 62 -31.37 -8.87 32.85
CA ASN A 62 -32.43 -9.29 31.94
C ASN A 62 -32.09 -9.21 30.45
N VAL A 63 -30.83 -9.02 30.09
CA VAL A 63 -30.34 -9.06 28.72
C VAL A 63 -29.78 -10.44 28.45
N ASP A 64 -30.25 -11.12 27.41
CA ASP A 64 -29.72 -12.40 26.97
C ASP A 64 -28.50 -12.20 26.08
N PHE A 65 -27.33 -12.64 26.57
CA PHE A 65 -26.09 -12.69 25.80
C PHE A 65 -26.05 -13.97 24.98
N VAL A 66 -26.02 -13.84 23.65
CA VAL A 66 -26.08 -14.96 22.74
C VAL A 66 -24.94 -14.94 21.71
N LEU A 67 -24.60 -16.11 21.22
CA LEU A 67 -23.72 -16.31 20.07
C LEU A 67 -24.58 -16.73 18.89
N SER A 68 -24.44 -16.05 17.75
CA SER A 68 -25.17 -16.36 16.51
C SER A 68 -24.28 -17.04 15.48
N TRP A 69 -24.90 -17.71 14.49
CA TRP A 69 -24.20 -18.58 13.53
C TRP A 69 -23.21 -17.86 12.62
N ILE A 70 -23.48 -16.62 12.25
CA ILE A 70 -22.60 -15.84 11.37
C ILE A 70 -21.64 -15.06 12.26
N PRO A 71 -20.33 -15.41 12.32
CA PRO A 71 -19.37 -14.79 13.26
C PRO A 71 -18.94 -13.36 12.86
N PHE A 72 -19.61 -12.78 11.89
CA PHE A 72 -19.38 -11.40 11.46
C PHE A 72 -20.57 -10.54 11.87
N GLY A 73 -20.27 -9.41 12.55
CA GLY A 73 -21.30 -8.52 13.04
C GLY A 73 -21.72 -8.79 14.49
N GLY A 74 -22.78 -8.15 14.89
CA GLY A 74 -23.46 -8.25 16.16
C GLY A 74 -24.72 -7.42 16.10
N TYR A 75 -25.55 -7.51 17.10
CA TYR A 75 -26.69 -6.63 17.28
C TYR A 75 -27.16 -6.55 18.72
N VAL A 76 -27.76 -5.43 19.07
CA VAL A 76 -28.52 -5.26 20.30
C VAL A 76 -30.00 -5.15 19.92
N ALA A 77 -30.83 -6.03 20.50
CA ALA A 77 -32.27 -5.94 20.31
C ALA A 77 -32.86 -4.86 21.24
N LEU A 78 -33.24 -3.76 20.65
CA LEU A 78 -33.79 -2.55 21.29
C LEU A 78 -35.18 -2.23 20.68
N PRO A 79 -36.25 -2.92 21.08
CA PRO A 79 -37.57 -2.79 20.46
C PRO A 79 -38.12 -1.36 20.47
N GLN A 80 -37.75 -0.56 21.48
CA GLN A 80 -38.19 0.83 21.61
C GLN A 80 -37.51 1.80 20.62
N LEU A 81 -36.39 1.38 19.98
CA LEU A 81 -35.73 2.16 18.95
C LEU A 81 -36.27 1.88 17.55
N ASP A 82 -36.97 0.77 17.36
CA ASP A 82 -37.59 0.44 16.09
C ASP A 82 -38.58 1.54 15.66
N ALA A 83 -38.61 1.83 14.37
CA ALA A 83 -39.48 2.82 13.79
C ALA A 83 -40.92 2.28 13.73
N THR A 84 -41.56 2.17 14.88
CA THR A 84 -42.94 1.69 15.03
C THR A 84 -43.70 2.55 16.05
N ASP A 85 -45.02 2.69 15.84
CA ASP A 85 -45.89 3.42 16.77
C ASP A 85 -46.19 2.65 18.06
N SER A 86 -45.97 1.34 18.05
CA SER A 86 -46.25 0.45 19.17
C SER A 86 -45.17 -0.60 19.30
N PRO A 87 -43.99 -0.25 19.86
CA PRO A 87 -42.94 -1.19 20.06
C PRO A 87 -43.40 -2.31 21.01
N LYS A 88 -42.96 -3.54 20.69
CA LYS A 88 -43.33 -4.73 21.48
C LYS A 88 -42.08 -5.53 21.76
N THR A 89 -42.04 -6.17 22.94
CA THR A 89 -41.05 -7.18 23.24
C THR A 89 -41.23 -8.44 22.36
N MET A 90 -40.26 -9.33 22.34
CA MET A 90 -40.38 -10.65 21.72
C MET A 90 -41.52 -11.50 22.31
N GLN A 91 -42.02 -11.12 23.49
CA GLN A 91 -43.16 -11.76 24.17
C GLN A 91 -44.47 -11.02 23.96
N ASP A 92 -44.53 -10.12 22.95
CA ASP A 92 -45.70 -9.29 22.59
C ASP A 92 -46.16 -8.27 23.67
N GLU A 93 -45.34 -8.00 24.69
CA GLU A 93 -45.60 -6.94 25.67
C GLU A 93 -45.40 -5.56 25.04
N LYS A 94 -46.40 -4.68 25.18
CA LYS A 94 -46.33 -3.31 24.63
C LYS A 94 -45.38 -2.45 25.45
N LEU A 95 -44.47 -1.78 24.76
CA LEU A 95 -43.54 -0.82 25.34
C LEU A 95 -43.92 0.61 24.96
N GLU A 96 -43.53 1.56 25.79
CA GLU A 96 -43.63 2.97 25.42
C GLU A 96 -42.55 3.30 24.36
N PRO A 97 -42.91 4.04 23.29
CA PRO A 97 -41.96 4.48 22.29
C PRO A 97 -40.88 5.37 22.88
N CYS A 98 -39.61 5.14 22.49
CA CYS A 98 -38.47 5.89 22.97
C CYS A 98 -38.60 7.40 22.74
N LYS A 99 -38.26 8.21 23.74
CA LYS A 99 -38.17 9.67 23.61
C LYS A 99 -36.97 10.05 22.72
N PRO A 100 -37.03 11.22 22.05
CA PRO A 100 -35.94 11.62 21.12
C PRO A 100 -34.56 11.71 21.79
N TRP A 101 -34.46 12.26 23.00
CA TRP A 101 -33.18 12.41 23.68
C TRP A 101 -32.51 11.07 24.07
N PRO A 102 -33.17 10.13 24.76
CA PRO A 102 -32.62 8.79 24.98
C PRO A 102 -32.20 8.09 23.69
N ARG A 103 -33.00 8.21 22.60
CA ARG A 103 -32.66 7.62 21.30
C ARG A 103 -31.36 8.20 20.73
N ALA A 104 -31.18 9.53 20.80
CA ALA A 104 -29.94 10.18 20.36
C ALA A 104 -28.73 9.72 21.18
N VAL A 105 -28.87 9.59 22.51
CA VAL A 105 -27.81 9.11 23.40
C VAL A 105 -27.42 7.68 23.07
N VAL A 106 -28.39 6.80 22.88
CA VAL A 106 -28.12 5.39 22.51
C VAL A 106 -27.44 5.31 21.15
N ALA A 107 -27.95 6.02 20.14
CA ALA A 107 -27.36 6.02 18.80
C ALA A 107 -25.93 6.59 18.80
N PHE A 108 -25.63 7.58 19.61
CA PHE A 108 -24.27 8.13 19.74
C PHE A 108 -23.31 7.18 20.46
N ALA A 109 -23.81 6.36 21.38
CA ALA A 109 -22.98 5.56 22.27
C ALA A 109 -22.15 4.49 21.52
N GLY A 110 -22.70 3.84 20.48
CA GLY A 110 -21.95 2.88 19.66
C GLY A 110 -20.69 3.48 19.05
N PRO A 111 -20.81 4.52 18.21
CA PRO A 111 -19.65 5.24 17.67
C PRO A 111 -18.71 5.79 18.75
N PHE A 112 -19.23 6.32 19.85
CA PHE A 112 -18.42 6.82 20.96
C PHE A 112 -17.56 5.73 21.58
N PHE A 113 -18.09 4.54 21.81
CA PHE A 113 -17.32 3.41 22.36
C PHE A 113 -16.24 2.94 21.39
N ASN A 114 -16.49 2.99 20.09
CA ASN A 114 -15.44 2.74 19.09
C ASN A 114 -14.34 3.80 19.13
N ILE A 115 -14.68 5.09 19.27
CA ILE A 115 -13.68 6.15 19.47
C ILE A 115 -12.86 5.88 20.72
N LEU A 116 -13.50 5.56 21.85
CA LEU A 116 -12.82 5.25 23.10
C LEU A 116 -11.88 4.05 22.95
N PHE A 117 -12.34 2.98 22.34
CA PHE A 117 -11.52 1.78 22.06
C PHE A 117 -10.33 2.11 21.14
N GLY A 118 -10.57 2.88 20.07
CA GLY A 118 -9.50 3.36 19.19
C GLY A 118 -8.43 4.15 19.96
N PHE A 119 -8.82 5.02 20.89
CA PHE A 119 -7.88 5.73 21.76
C PHE A 119 -7.14 4.78 22.71
N VAL A 120 -7.80 3.79 23.32
CA VAL A 120 -7.13 2.79 24.17
C VAL A 120 -6.04 2.07 23.39
N LEU A 121 -6.35 1.58 22.17
CA LEU A 121 -5.35 0.95 21.29
C LEU A 121 -4.24 1.93 20.90
N ALA A 122 -4.59 3.16 20.53
CA ALA A 122 -3.60 4.17 20.14
C ALA A 122 -2.66 4.54 21.31
N PHE A 123 -3.14 4.59 22.55
CA PHE A 123 -2.31 4.78 23.75
C PHE A 123 -1.39 3.59 24.01
N ILE A 124 -1.88 2.35 23.86
CA ILE A 124 -1.04 1.15 23.98
C ILE A 124 0.07 1.20 22.92
N MET A 125 -0.30 1.50 21.67
CA MET A 125 0.66 1.55 20.56
C MET A 125 1.58 2.78 20.61
N TRP A 126 1.19 3.84 21.28
CA TRP A 126 2.08 4.95 21.60
C TRP A 126 3.23 4.51 22.52
N GLY A 127 2.95 3.64 23.49
CA GLY A 127 3.98 3.04 24.35
C GLY A 127 4.85 2.00 23.62
N VAL A 128 4.23 1.08 22.87
CA VAL A 128 4.92 -0.03 22.16
C VAL A 128 5.66 0.44 20.91
N GLY A 129 5.17 1.49 20.26
CA GLY A 129 5.62 2.01 18.97
C GLY A 129 4.98 1.33 17.76
N LEU A 130 4.80 2.11 16.71
CA LEU A 130 4.32 1.69 15.39
C LEU A 130 5.43 1.79 14.35
N TRP A 131 5.31 1.02 13.27
CA TRP A 131 6.19 1.19 12.12
C TRP A 131 5.87 2.50 11.40
N GLU A 132 6.86 3.36 11.26
CA GLU A 132 6.78 4.61 10.51
C GLU A 132 7.87 4.65 9.44
N ASN A 133 7.54 5.24 8.29
CA ASN A 133 8.56 5.57 7.32
C ASN A 133 9.46 6.68 7.86
N PRO A 134 10.77 6.65 7.57
CA PRO A 134 11.66 7.73 7.98
C PRO A 134 11.17 9.07 7.43
N LYS A 135 11.39 10.12 8.20
CA LYS A 135 11.04 11.47 7.78
C LYS A 135 11.90 11.89 6.59
N ALA A 136 11.25 12.38 5.54
CA ALA A 136 11.90 12.91 4.35
C ALA A 136 11.22 14.23 3.96
N SER A 137 12.00 15.24 3.63
CA SER A 137 11.50 16.57 3.24
C SER A 137 11.11 16.65 1.76
N SER A 138 11.56 15.68 0.96
CA SER A 138 11.40 15.72 -0.50
C SER A 138 11.45 14.32 -1.13
N CYS A 139 11.08 14.26 -2.41
CA CYS A 139 11.40 13.15 -3.30
C CYS A 139 12.00 13.70 -4.60
N ILE A 140 12.69 12.84 -5.34
CA ILE A 140 13.41 13.25 -6.56
C ILE A 140 12.74 12.55 -7.74
N ILE A 141 12.44 13.29 -8.80
CA ILE A 141 11.92 12.73 -10.05
C ILE A 141 13.05 12.01 -10.77
N SER A 142 12.92 10.71 -10.98
CA SER A 142 13.89 9.91 -11.72
C SER A 142 13.61 9.91 -13.23
N SER A 143 12.35 9.98 -13.65
CA SER A 143 11.95 10.10 -15.05
C SER A 143 10.61 10.78 -15.21
N VAL A 144 10.44 11.55 -16.27
CA VAL A 144 9.16 12.11 -16.71
C VAL A 144 9.00 11.73 -18.19
N PRO A 145 8.01 10.93 -18.56
CA PRO A 145 7.77 10.61 -19.96
C PRO A 145 7.34 11.88 -20.71
N GLN A 146 7.84 12.07 -21.92
CA GLN A 146 7.47 13.19 -22.78
C GLN A 146 6.05 13.01 -23.32
N SER A 147 5.71 11.79 -23.70
CA SER A 147 4.37 11.42 -24.11
C SER A 147 3.89 10.16 -23.41
N LEU A 148 2.61 9.87 -23.55
CA LEU A 148 1.93 8.75 -22.90
C LEU A 148 1.21 7.91 -23.96
N PRO A 149 1.11 6.56 -23.76
CA PRO A 149 0.26 5.73 -24.61
C PRO A 149 -1.23 6.02 -24.34
N ASP A 150 -2.07 5.93 -25.37
CA ASP A 150 -3.52 6.08 -25.23
C ASP A 150 -4.14 4.76 -24.74
N TYR A 151 -4.17 4.58 -23.42
CA TYR A 151 -4.77 3.40 -22.79
C TYR A 151 -6.30 3.36 -22.85
N GLU A 152 -6.97 4.46 -23.21
CA GLU A 152 -8.43 4.50 -23.20
C GLU A 152 -9.05 3.96 -24.48
N LYS A 153 -8.33 4.02 -25.61
CA LYS A 153 -8.89 3.65 -26.90
C LYS A 153 -8.63 2.19 -27.29
N GLU A 154 -7.38 1.75 -27.24
CA GLU A 154 -7.00 0.48 -27.88
C GLU A 154 -6.09 -0.40 -27.04
N LEU A 155 -5.28 0.18 -26.17
CA LEU A 155 -4.33 -0.55 -25.32
C LEU A 155 -4.99 -0.97 -23.99
N SER A 156 -4.94 -2.26 -23.67
CA SER A 156 -5.36 -2.77 -22.35
C SER A 156 -4.16 -2.88 -21.41
N ILE A 157 -4.39 -2.67 -20.11
CA ILE A 157 -3.37 -2.83 -19.04
C ILE A 157 -2.78 -4.25 -19.01
N THR A 158 -3.53 -5.24 -19.54
CA THR A 158 -3.11 -6.65 -19.58
C THR A 158 -2.37 -7.02 -20.86
N ASP A 159 -2.30 -6.10 -21.83
CA ASP A 159 -1.62 -6.35 -23.08
C ASP A 159 -0.10 -6.36 -22.88
N ARG A 160 0.57 -7.35 -23.44
CA ARG A 160 2.03 -7.40 -23.51
C ARG A 160 2.47 -6.92 -24.87
N LEU A 161 3.34 -5.92 -24.89
CA LEU A 161 3.92 -5.43 -26.12
C LEU A 161 4.83 -6.51 -26.74
N VAL A 162 4.70 -6.75 -28.02
CA VAL A 162 5.46 -7.73 -28.79
C VAL A 162 6.32 -7.05 -29.85
N ALA A 163 5.74 -6.04 -30.53
CA ALA A 163 6.46 -5.24 -31.51
C ALA A 163 5.97 -3.79 -31.53
N PHE A 164 6.85 -2.89 -31.90
CA PHE A 164 6.60 -1.46 -32.05
C PHE A 164 7.16 -0.99 -33.39
N ASP A 165 6.33 -0.38 -34.23
CA ASP A 165 6.66 -0.02 -35.64
C ASP A 165 7.26 -1.18 -36.44
N GLY A 166 6.78 -2.39 -36.20
CA GLY A 166 7.25 -3.61 -36.83
C GLY A 166 8.51 -4.24 -36.24
N GLU A 167 9.18 -3.55 -35.32
CA GLU A 167 10.39 -4.06 -34.65
C GLU A 167 10.01 -4.79 -33.34
N PRO A 168 10.50 -6.03 -33.13
CA PRO A 168 10.27 -6.75 -31.88
C PRO A 168 10.81 -5.98 -30.66
N THR A 169 10.06 -5.96 -29.55
CA THR A 169 10.48 -5.26 -28.35
C THR A 169 10.01 -5.98 -27.09
N ASP A 170 10.83 -5.89 -26.03
CA ASP A 170 10.52 -6.37 -24.69
C ASP A 170 10.14 -5.21 -23.74
N LEU A 171 10.18 -3.97 -24.24
CA LEU A 171 9.89 -2.78 -23.44
C LEU A 171 8.38 -2.64 -23.21
N PHE A 172 8.01 -1.94 -22.15
CA PHE A 172 6.62 -1.55 -21.93
C PHE A 172 6.25 -0.34 -22.80
N ALA A 173 4.96 -0.20 -23.11
CA ALA A 173 4.47 0.88 -23.97
C ALA A 173 4.79 2.29 -23.40
N ASP A 174 4.74 2.46 -22.09
CA ASP A 174 5.11 3.70 -21.40
C ASP A 174 6.62 4.00 -21.48
N GLU A 175 7.49 2.98 -21.48
CA GLU A 175 8.94 3.16 -21.65
C GLU A 175 9.31 3.62 -23.07
N ILE A 176 8.60 3.12 -24.07
CA ILE A 176 8.79 3.53 -25.46
C ILE A 176 8.23 4.92 -25.68
N CYS A 177 6.97 5.15 -25.27
CA CYS A 177 6.31 6.45 -25.44
C CYS A 177 7.04 7.58 -24.69
N ALA A 178 7.76 7.26 -23.60
CA ALA A 178 8.51 8.25 -22.82
C ALA A 178 9.49 9.10 -23.65
N LYS A 179 9.93 8.60 -24.81
CA LYS A 179 10.92 9.26 -25.69
C LYS A 179 10.31 9.79 -26.99
N LEU A 180 9.02 9.54 -27.23
CA LEU A 180 8.33 9.94 -28.45
C LEU A 180 7.69 11.31 -28.31
N GLU A 181 7.51 12.00 -29.44
CA GLU A 181 6.76 13.24 -29.45
C GLU A 181 5.26 13.00 -29.32
N PRO A 182 4.53 13.88 -28.62
CA PRO A 182 3.08 13.79 -28.53
C PRO A 182 2.39 13.94 -29.88
N GLY A 183 1.31 13.19 -30.08
CA GLY A 183 0.50 13.24 -31.31
C GLY A 183 1.06 12.41 -32.47
N THR A 184 2.14 11.68 -32.26
CA THR A 184 2.67 10.73 -33.27
C THR A 184 1.88 9.42 -33.23
N THR A 185 1.66 8.82 -34.40
CA THR A 185 0.95 7.54 -34.53
C THR A 185 1.94 6.45 -34.89
N HIS A 186 1.87 5.34 -34.15
CA HIS A 186 2.79 4.22 -34.25
C HIS A 186 2.02 2.91 -34.35
N SER A 187 2.53 1.96 -35.13
CA SER A 187 1.97 0.62 -35.23
C SER A 187 2.43 -0.23 -34.04
N VAL A 188 1.48 -0.71 -33.26
CA VAL A 188 1.75 -1.48 -32.02
C VAL A 188 1.16 -2.86 -32.13
N THR A 189 2.00 -3.89 -31.93
CA THR A 189 1.55 -5.28 -31.80
C THR A 189 1.63 -5.71 -30.35
N VAL A 190 0.49 -6.15 -29.82
CA VAL A 190 0.37 -6.63 -28.43
C VAL A 190 -0.13 -8.06 -28.39
N LYS A 191 0.31 -8.80 -27.39
CA LYS A 191 -0.25 -10.11 -27.07
C LYS A 191 -1.43 -9.91 -26.10
N ARG A 192 -2.63 -10.23 -26.59
CA ARG A 192 -3.87 -10.16 -25.84
C ARG A 192 -4.43 -11.56 -25.63
N GLY A 193 -4.17 -12.15 -24.45
CA GLY A 193 -4.32 -13.58 -24.21
C GLY A 193 -3.36 -14.38 -25.09
N ASP A 194 -3.87 -15.30 -25.93
CA ASP A 194 -3.06 -16.13 -26.84
C ASP A 194 -2.97 -15.57 -28.28
N LYS A 195 -3.49 -14.36 -28.52
CA LYS A 195 -3.53 -13.75 -29.87
C LYS A 195 -2.69 -12.49 -29.91
N ASP A 196 -1.96 -12.35 -31.03
CA ASP A 196 -1.31 -11.10 -31.37
C ASP A 196 -2.32 -10.19 -32.08
N VAL A 197 -2.41 -8.94 -31.58
CA VAL A 197 -3.31 -7.90 -32.09
C VAL A 197 -2.47 -6.69 -32.46
N THR A 198 -2.57 -6.24 -33.71
CA THR A 198 -1.88 -5.06 -34.21
C THR A 198 -2.87 -3.93 -34.43
N PHE A 199 -2.54 -2.73 -33.96
CA PHE A 199 -3.34 -1.51 -34.14
C PHE A 199 -2.45 -0.28 -34.15
N ASP A 200 -2.98 0.83 -34.67
CA ASP A 200 -2.30 2.12 -34.66
C ASP A 200 -2.61 2.85 -33.34
N MET A 201 -1.58 3.20 -32.59
CA MET A 201 -1.66 3.93 -31.31
C MET A 201 -1.14 5.35 -31.50
N THR A 202 -1.92 6.33 -31.09
CA THR A 202 -1.48 7.73 -31.05
C THR A 202 -0.97 8.09 -29.65
N THR A 203 0.20 8.71 -29.59
CA THR A 203 0.79 9.19 -28.32
C THR A 203 0.06 10.42 -27.82
N LEU A 204 -0.17 10.48 -26.49
CA LEU A 204 -0.80 11.61 -25.81
C LEU A 204 0.26 12.53 -25.21
N ALA A 205 -0.02 13.84 -25.19
CA ALA A 205 0.80 14.80 -24.46
C ALA A 205 0.76 14.51 -22.94
N ASN A 206 1.93 14.51 -22.31
CA ASN A 206 2.01 14.39 -20.86
C ASN A 206 1.92 15.77 -20.21
N PRO A 207 0.84 16.09 -19.46
CA PRO A 207 0.66 17.40 -18.85
C PRO A 207 1.75 17.74 -17.81
N GLU A 208 2.41 16.74 -17.23
CA GLU A 208 3.51 16.90 -16.28
C GLU A 208 4.77 17.41 -16.98
N TRP A 209 5.07 16.84 -18.15
CA TRP A 209 6.16 17.28 -19.01
C TRP A 209 5.89 18.70 -19.55
N GLU A 210 4.66 18.97 -20.01
CA GLU A 210 4.25 20.29 -20.50
C GLU A 210 4.30 21.37 -19.41
N ALA A 211 3.96 21.01 -18.16
CA ALA A 211 4.10 21.90 -17.01
C ALA A 211 5.55 22.16 -16.59
N GLY A 212 6.52 21.55 -17.28
CA GLY A 212 7.93 21.81 -17.09
C GLY A 212 8.65 20.86 -16.13
N LEU A 213 8.00 19.82 -15.59
CA LEU A 213 8.68 18.82 -14.74
C LEU A 213 9.70 18.01 -15.55
N ARG A 214 10.85 17.72 -14.95
CA ARG A 214 11.95 16.96 -15.58
C ARG A 214 12.59 16.02 -14.56
N ALA A 215 13.31 15.01 -15.06
CA ALA A 215 14.18 14.19 -14.24
C ALA A 215 15.21 15.06 -13.52
N GLY A 216 15.47 14.74 -12.26
CA GLY A 216 16.34 15.52 -11.38
C GLY A 216 15.62 16.59 -10.56
N ASP A 217 14.37 16.93 -10.85
CA ASP A 217 13.61 17.87 -10.02
C ASP A 217 13.35 17.28 -8.63
N ARG A 218 13.56 18.08 -7.62
CA ARG A 218 13.30 17.75 -6.23
C ARG A 218 11.95 18.29 -5.81
N ILE A 219 10.95 17.41 -5.63
CA ILE A 219 9.61 17.78 -5.18
C ILE A 219 9.62 17.96 -3.67
N VAL A 220 9.16 19.11 -3.20
CA VAL A 220 9.12 19.50 -1.77
C VAL A 220 7.70 19.68 -1.24
N GLY A 221 6.70 19.75 -2.12
CA GLY A 221 5.31 19.94 -1.73
C GLY A 221 4.31 19.76 -2.87
N VAL A 222 3.03 19.74 -2.52
CA VAL A 222 1.90 19.80 -3.44
C VAL A 222 0.89 20.80 -2.92
N ASN A 223 0.41 21.69 -3.80
CA ASN A 223 -0.56 22.73 -3.47
C ASN A 223 -0.13 23.60 -2.29
N GLY A 224 1.18 23.90 -2.18
CA GLY A 224 1.77 24.69 -1.10
C GLY A 224 1.95 23.96 0.23
N LYS A 225 1.59 22.66 0.29
CA LYS A 225 1.80 21.84 1.48
C LYS A 225 3.14 21.10 1.37
N HIS A 226 4.08 21.46 2.23
CA HIS A 226 5.39 20.82 2.31
C HIS A 226 5.34 19.43 2.94
N PHE A 227 6.24 18.55 2.51
CA PHE A 227 6.33 17.18 2.99
C PHE A 227 7.17 17.06 4.26
N THR A 228 6.79 16.05 5.05
CA THR A 228 7.55 15.56 6.20
C THR A 228 7.87 14.06 6.09
N LYS A 229 7.18 13.37 5.16
CA LYS A 229 7.31 11.92 4.92
C LYS A 229 7.64 11.59 3.46
N GLY A 230 8.15 12.56 2.71
CA GLY A 230 8.62 12.38 1.35
C GLY A 230 7.58 11.82 0.40
N TYR A 231 7.95 10.79 -0.36
CA TYR A 231 7.12 10.22 -1.43
C TYR A 231 5.75 9.69 -0.96
N GLU A 232 5.65 9.14 0.25
CA GLU A 232 4.35 8.65 0.78
C GLU A 232 3.34 9.80 0.92
N GLU A 233 3.79 10.91 1.50
CA GLU A 233 2.93 12.09 1.70
C GLU A 233 2.61 12.76 0.37
N PHE A 234 3.59 12.84 -0.53
CA PHE A 234 3.41 13.29 -1.91
C PHE A 234 2.33 12.47 -2.63
N SER A 235 2.48 11.16 -2.67
CA SER A 235 1.56 10.27 -3.39
C SER A 235 0.12 10.41 -2.88
N MET A 236 -0.07 10.44 -1.56
CA MET A 236 -1.39 10.64 -0.96
C MET A 236 -1.95 12.03 -1.31
N GLU A 237 -1.18 13.09 -1.15
CA GLU A 237 -1.62 14.46 -1.41
C GLU A 237 -1.96 14.65 -2.89
N TYR A 238 -1.16 14.06 -3.78
CA TYR A 238 -1.39 14.08 -5.21
C TYR A 238 -2.70 13.38 -5.59
N VAL A 239 -2.94 12.16 -5.11
CA VAL A 239 -4.18 11.40 -5.35
C VAL A 239 -5.41 12.17 -4.83
N PHE A 240 -5.31 12.78 -3.64
CA PHE A 240 -6.39 13.59 -3.09
C PHE A 240 -6.63 14.90 -3.86
N SER A 241 -5.64 15.36 -4.60
CA SER A 241 -5.75 16.56 -5.43
C SER A 241 -6.12 16.28 -6.88
N GLY A 242 -5.95 15.03 -7.34
CA GLY A 242 -6.05 14.62 -8.74
C GLY A 242 -7.42 14.85 -9.41
N ALA A 243 -8.48 15.13 -8.65
CA ALA A 243 -9.78 15.54 -9.20
C ALA A 243 -9.80 16.98 -9.73
N TYR A 244 -8.75 17.76 -9.45
CA TYR A 244 -8.65 19.18 -9.77
C TYR A 244 -7.26 19.54 -10.29
N LYS A 245 -7.06 20.82 -10.57
CA LYS A 245 -5.75 21.37 -10.90
C LYS A 245 -4.77 21.16 -9.73
N VAL A 246 -3.60 20.60 -10.02
CA VAL A 246 -2.53 20.31 -9.06
C VAL A 246 -1.36 21.24 -9.31
N THR A 247 -0.78 21.77 -8.25
CA THR A 247 0.49 22.52 -8.29
C THR A 247 1.55 21.70 -7.56
N VAL A 248 2.55 21.22 -8.28
CA VAL A 248 3.73 20.53 -7.72
C VAL A 248 4.77 21.58 -7.42
N ASN A 249 5.14 21.72 -6.14
CA ASN A 249 6.20 22.61 -5.70
C ASN A 249 7.53 21.89 -5.78
N ALA A 250 8.44 22.34 -6.63
CA ALA A 250 9.71 21.69 -6.93
C ALA A 250 10.90 22.64 -6.87
N ILE A 251 12.11 22.07 -6.78
CA ILE A 251 13.38 22.79 -6.80
C ILE A 251 14.24 22.16 -7.90
N ARG A 252 14.74 23.01 -8.83
CA ARG A 252 15.71 22.66 -9.87
C ARG A 252 16.90 23.58 -9.75
N ASP A 253 18.13 23.04 -9.71
CA ASP A 253 19.38 23.80 -9.59
C ASP A 253 19.34 24.83 -8.45
N GLY A 254 18.81 24.41 -7.29
CA GLY A 254 18.65 25.26 -6.10
C GLY A 254 17.53 26.30 -6.17
N LYS A 255 16.83 26.44 -7.31
CA LYS A 255 15.77 27.44 -7.51
C LYS A 255 14.40 26.81 -7.39
N PRO A 256 13.51 27.34 -6.55
CA PRO A 256 12.13 26.86 -6.45
C PRO A 256 11.32 27.27 -7.69
N PHE A 257 10.42 26.39 -8.12
CA PHE A 257 9.42 26.64 -9.15
C PHE A 257 8.15 25.83 -8.91
N ASP A 258 7.06 26.25 -9.52
CA ASP A 258 5.76 25.61 -9.40
C ASP A 258 5.30 25.08 -10.77
N ALA A 259 5.09 23.76 -10.86
CA ALA A 259 4.49 23.13 -12.03
C ALA A 259 3.00 22.90 -11.78
N THR A 260 2.16 23.57 -12.58
CA THR A 260 0.71 23.52 -12.39
C THR A 260 0.01 22.96 -13.62
N TYR A 261 -0.76 21.88 -13.42
CA TYR A 261 -1.44 21.16 -14.49
C TYR A 261 -2.70 20.43 -13.98
N ILE A 262 -3.47 19.86 -14.91
CA ILE A 262 -4.61 18.99 -14.62
C ILE A 262 -4.14 17.56 -14.83
N PRO A 263 -4.12 16.70 -13.77
CA PRO A 263 -3.70 15.30 -13.89
C PRO A 263 -4.59 14.50 -14.83
N LEU A 264 -3.99 13.71 -15.70
CA LEU A 264 -4.71 12.71 -16.48
C LEU A 264 -5.07 11.51 -15.62
N ARG A 265 -6.04 10.75 -16.11
CA ARG A 265 -6.41 9.46 -15.55
C ARG A 265 -5.27 8.47 -15.79
N ASN A 266 -4.72 7.89 -14.73
CA ASN A 266 -3.68 6.88 -14.85
C ASN A 266 -4.30 5.47 -14.81
N PRO A 267 -4.40 4.75 -15.93
CA PRO A 267 -5.00 3.42 -15.99
C PRO A 267 -4.21 2.37 -15.19
N LEU A 268 -2.89 2.53 -15.09
CA LEU A 268 -2.02 1.63 -14.30
C LEU A 268 -2.33 1.69 -12.81
N MET A 269 -2.97 2.78 -12.36
CA MET A 269 -3.41 2.99 -10.99
C MET A 269 -4.94 3.00 -10.88
N GLU A 270 -5.61 2.10 -11.60
CA GLU A 270 -7.07 1.95 -11.64
C GLU A 270 -7.83 3.23 -12.04
N GLY A 271 -7.15 4.15 -12.73
CA GLY A 271 -7.72 5.43 -13.15
C GLY A 271 -7.75 6.51 -12.07
N LEU A 272 -7.00 6.33 -10.98
CA LEU A 272 -6.72 7.40 -10.03
C LEU A 272 -5.80 8.45 -10.65
N GLY A 273 -5.83 9.68 -10.12
CA GLY A 273 -4.90 10.73 -10.47
C GLY A 273 -3.53 10.50 -9.86
N ALA A 274 -2.87 9.43 -10.28
CA ALA A 274 -1.48 9.19 -9.92
C ALA A 274 -0.56 9.81 -10.98
N PRO A 275 0.64 10.29 -10.58
CA PRO A 275 1.58 10.85 -11.53
C PRO A 275 2.07 9.79 -12.53
N PHE A 276 2.36 10.21 -13.76
CA PHE A 276 3.03 9.40 -14.76
C PHE A 276 4.55 9.46 -14.63
N PHE A 277 5.08 10.47 -13.95
CA PHE A 277 6.50 10.48 -13.64
C PHE A 277 6.85 9.48 -12.54
N THR A 278 8.06 8.97 -12.59
CA THR A 278 8.61 8.15 -11.50
C THR A 278 9.36 9.05 -10.54
N ALA A 279 9.02 8.99 -9.25
CA ALA A 279 9.77 9.66 -8.21
C ALA A 279 10.30 8.65 -7.20
N THR A 280 11.51 8.89 -6.71
CA THR A 280 12.20 8.05 -5.74
C THR A 280 12.48 8.83 -4.47
N SER A 281 12.52 8.11 -3.34
CA SER A 281 13.08 8.70 -2.13
C SER A 281 14.59 8.90 -2.32
N PRO A 282 15.17 9.95 -1.74
CA PRO A 282 16.61 10.15 -1.76
C PRO A 282 17.35 8.92 -1.21
N VAL A 283 18.56 8.68 -1.72
CA VAL A 283 19.41 7.58 -1.27
C VAL A 283 19.72 7.75 0.20
N ALA A 284 19.41 6.74 1.02
CA ALA A 284 19.65 6.78 2.45
C ALA A 284 20.90 5.99 2.85
N LEU A 285 21.67 6.53 3.79
CA LEU A 285 22.78 5.80 4.38
C LEU A 285 22.28 4.72 5.33
N GLY A 286 22.69 3.50 5.11
CA GLY A 286 22.44 2.35 5.99
C GLY A 286 23.31 2.38 7.24
N GLY A 287 24.49 3.00 7.13
CA GLY A 287 25.44 3.17 8.22
C GLY A 287 26.67 3.93 7.80
N VAL A 288 27.48 4.29 8.81
CA VAL A 288 28.74 5.01 8.65
C VAL A 288 29.79 4.32 9.51
N HIS A 289 30.98 4.05 8.95
CA HIS A 289 32.08 3.42 9.68
C HIS A 289 32.72 4.44 10.62
N PRO A 290 33.05 4.06 11.86
CA PRO A 290 33.77 4.94 12.79
C PRO A 290 35.10 5.38 12.18
N ASN A 291 35.49 6.63 12.45
CA ASN A 291 36.77 7.24 12.00
C ASN A 291 36.95 7.32 10.48
N SER A 292 35.89 7.16 9.71
CA SER A 292 35.91 7.31 8.26
C SER A 292 35.70 8.78 7.83
N PRO A 293 36.02 9.13 6.56
CA PRO A 293 35.69 10.45 6.01
C PRO A 293 34.24 10.86 6.20
N ALA A 294 33.30 9.92 6.00
CA ALA A 294 31.87 10.15 6.22
C ALA A 294 31.57 10.46 7.71
N ALA A 295 32.19 9.71 8.65
CA ALA A 295 32.00 9.95 10.08
C ALA A 295 32.57 11.29 10.51
N MET A 296 33.77 11.65 10.03
CA MET A 296 34.43 12.93 10.31
C MET A 296 33.62 14.12 9.76
N ALA A 297 32.94 13.92 8.64
CA ALA A 297 31.99 14.91 8.09
C ALA A 297 30.67 15.02 8.88
N GLY A 298 30.46 14.17 9.91
CA GLY A 298 29.26 14.16 10.72
C GLY A 298 28.06 13.44 10.10
N LEU A 299 28.27 12.63 9.05
CA LEU A 299 27.23 11.78 8.47
C LEU A 299 26.82 10.68 9.47
N GLN A 300 25.56 10.29 9.42
CA GLN A 300 24.97 9.28 10.30
C GLN A 300 24.11 8.29 9.52
N ALA A 301 23.87 7.12 10.12
CA ALA A 301 22.90 6.17 9.59
C ALA A 301 21.51 6.81 9.53
N GLY A 302 20.82 6.63 8.40
CA GLY A 302 19.51 7.22 8.16
C GLY A 302 19.55 8.59 7.46
N ASP A 303 20.72 9.22 7.31
CA ASP A 303 20.84 10.42 6.50
C ASP A 303 20.45 10.12 5.05
N GLN A 304 19.65 10.98 4.45
CA GLN A 304 19.25 10.90 3.06
C GLN A 304 20.07 11.90 2.26
N LEU A 305 20.81 11.42 1.27
CA LEU A 305 21.67 12.26 0.42
C LEU A 305 20.80 12.96 -0.63
N LEU A 306 20.84 14.28 -0.67
CA LEU A 306 20.08 15.09 -1.63
C LEU A 306 20.95 15.61 -2.77
N GLN A 307 22.07 16.24 -2.43
CA GLN A 307 22.97 16.88 -3.41
C GLN A 307 24.42 16.70 -2.99
N LEU A 308 25.30 16.55 -3.98
CA LEU A 308 26.74 16.73 -3.85
C LEU A 308 27.09 18.04 -4.55
N ASN A 309 27.59 19.03 -3.82
CA ASN A 309 27.65 20.42 -4.24
C ASN A 309 26.25 20.86 -4.74
N ASP A 310 26.13 21.31 -5.99
CA ASP A 310 24.88 21.74 -6.59
C ASP A 310 24.17 20.66 -7.42
N THR A 311 24.72 19.42 -7.45
CA THR A 311 24.18 18.34 -8.27
C THR A 311 23.32 17.39 -7.43
N ASN A 312 22.08 17.17 -7.86
CA ASN A 312 21.15 16.23 -7.20
C ASN A 312 21.68 14.79 -7.31
N ILE A 313 21.50 14.00 -6.25
CA ILE A 313 21.87 12.59 -6.18
C ILE A 313 20.59 11.76 -6.40
N MET A 314 20.45 11.16 -7.59
CA MET A 314 19.29 10.34 -7.93
C MET A 314 19.46 8.87 -7.54
N GLY A 315 20.69 8.40 -7.35
CA GLY A 315 20.98 7.01 -7.05
C GLY A 315 22.38 6.78 -6.48
N GLY A 316 22.61 5.56 -5.98
CA GLY A 316 23.90 5.20 -5.40
C GLY A 316 25.05 5.18 -6.41
N LYS A 317 24.76 4.73 -7.64
CA LYS A 317 25.76 4.72 -8.73
C LYS A 317 26.20 6.15 -9.09
N GLU A 318 25.23 7.05 -9.25
CA GLU A 318 25.51 8.46 -9.57
C GLU A 318 26.30 9.14 -8.46
N PHE A 319 26.00 8.85 -7.19
CA PHE A 319 26.78 9.35 -6.06
C PHE A 319 28.25 8.99 -6.18
N LEU A 320 28.59 7.73 -6.54
CA LEU A 320 29.98 7.31 -6.74
C LEU A 320 30.62 7.99 -7.96
N GLU A 321 29.88 8.18 -9.04
CA GLU A 321 30.36 8.91 -10.22
C GLU A 321 30.66 10.39 -9.89
N LEU A 322 29.81 11.01 -9.06
CA LEU A 322 30.04 12.37 -8.57
C LEU A 322 31.25 12.45 -7.63
N LEU A 323 31.41 11.47 -6.71
CA LEU A 323 32.60 11.37 -5.85
C LEU A 323 33.87 11.23 -6.67
N ALA A 324 33.87 10.41 -7.71
CA ALA A 324 35.02 10.23 -8.59
C ALA A 324 35.39 11.51 -9.34
N LYS A 325 34.41 12.30 -9.76
CA LYS A 325 34.64 13.62 -10.39
C LYS A 325 35.26 14.64 -9.46
N MET A 326 35.14 14.49 -8.15
CA MET A 326 35.78 15.39 -7.17
C MET A 326 37.28 15.20 -7.07
N ASP A 327 37.80 14.03 -7.46
CA ASP A 327 39.24 13.71 -7.49
C ASP A 327 39.99 14.11 -6.23
N GLY A 328 39.41 13.84 -5.05
CA GLY A 328 39.93 14.20 -3.74
C GLY A 328 39.79 15.65 -3.33
N ALA A 329 39.23 16.50 -4.19
CA ALA A 329 38.89 17.88 -3.83
C ALA A 329 37.77 17.91 -2.75
N PRO A 330 37.76 18.94 -1.89
CA PRO A 330 36.68 19.10 -0.92
C PRO A 330 35.34 19.38 -1.61
N PHE A 331 34.29 18.76 -1.09
CA PHE A 331 32.92 18.93 -1.56
C PHE A 331 31.95 19.14 -0.40
N SER A 332 30.75 19.55 -0.71
CA SER A 332 29.64 19.66 0.23
C SER A 332 28.56 18.62 -0.07
N LEU A 333 27.88 18.14 0.97
CA LEU A 333 26.71 17.28 0.87
C LEU A 333 25.52 17.96 1.52
N LEU A 334 24.43 18.12 0.77
CA LEU A 334 23.14 18.43 1.33
C LEU A 334 22.44 17.13 1.70
N VAL A 335 22.09 16.97 2.97
CA VAL A 335 21.45 15.75 3.48
C VAL A 335 20.18 16.09 4.25
N THR A 336 19.19 15.19 4.24
CA THR A 336 18.04 15.26 5.14
C THR A 336 18.27 14.33 6.33
N ARG A 337 18.22 14.90 7.55
CA ARG A 337 18.26 14.15 8.81
C ARG A 337 17.01 14.44 9.63
N ASN A 338 16.23 13.42 9.95
CA ASN A 338 14.98 13.55 10.69
C ASN A 338 13.98 14.57 10.07
N GLY A 339 13.97 14.68 8.74
CA GLY A 339 13.11 15.59 7.98
C GLY A 339 13.59 17.05 7.93
N LYS A 340 14.83 17.32 8.34
CA LYS A 340 15.47 18.65 8.23
C LYS A 340 16.67 18.55 7.31
N ASP A 341 16.76 19.48 6.38
CA ASP A 341 17.89 19.58 5.47
C ASP A 341 19.07 20.25 6.18
N MET A 342 20.27 19.68 5.97
CA MET A 342 21.53 20.10 6.55
C MET A 342 22.62 20.09 5.49
N LEU A 343 23.41 21.15 5.42
CA LEU A 343 24.59 21.21 4.56
C LEU A 343 25.83 20.82 5.37
N LEU A 344 26.55 19.81 4.89
CA LEU A 344 27.84 19.38 5.44
C LEU A 344 28.93 19.76 4.44
N GLU A 345 29.93 20.53 4.90
CA GLU A 345 30.95 21.11 4.03
C GLU A 345 32.35 20.56 4.32
N GLY A 346 33.27 20.72 3.35
CA GLY A 346 34.66 20.37 3.52
C GLY A 346 34.97 18.89 3.53
N ILE A 347 34.06 18.06 3.01
CA ILE A 347 34.19 16.61 2.97
C ILE A 347 35.22 16.23 1.90
N ARG A 348 36.08 15.25 2.20
CA ARG A 348 37.03 14.65 1.25
C ARG A 348 36.88 13.15 1.22
N CYS A 349 36.96 12.55 0.04
CA CYS A 349 37.01 11.10 -0.14
C CYS A 349 38.34 10.71 -0.73
N PRO A 350 39.09 9.77 -0.13
CA PRO A 350 40.34 9.27 -0.70
C PRO A 350 40.09 8.30 -1.87
N ALA A 351 41.01 8.24 -2.80
CA ALA A 351 40.98 7.23 -3.86
C ALA A 351 41.29 5.82 -3.30
N PRO A 352 40.77 4.73 -3.91
CA PRO A 352 39.71 4.72 -4.93
C PRO A 352 38.36 5.21 -4.38
N TYR A 353 37.57 5.89 -5.21
CA TYR A 353 36.32 6.55 -4.81
C TYR A 353 35.18 5.55 -4.69
N THR A 354 35.21 4.75 -3.62
CA THR A 354 34.25 3.70 -3.28
C THR A 354 33.47 4.06 -2.01
N LEU A 355 32.34 3.42 -1.78
CA LEU A 355 31.60 3.56 -0.52
C LEU A 355 32.44 3.11 0.67
N HIS A 356 33.26 2.06 0.49
CA HIS A 356 34.16 1.57 1.52
C HIS A 356 35.17 2.63 1.96
N ASN A 357 35.86 3.30 1.02
CA ASN A 357 36.83 4.34 1.33
C ASN A 357 36.19 5.64 1.83
N PHE A 358 34.97 5.95 1.35
CA PHE A 358 34.18 7.02 1.92
C PHE A 358 33.74 6.67 3.35
N GLY A 359 33.58 5.39 3.64
CA GLY A 359 33.22 4.87 4.95
C GLY A 359 31.75 4.91 5.25
N ALA A 360 30.92 4.75 4.23
CA ALA A 360 29.47 4.65 4.35
C ALA A 360 28.95 3.48 3.50
N PHE A 361 27.73 3.07 3.74
CA PHE A 361 26.99 2.11 2.89
C PHE A 361 25.53 2.50 2.78
N PHE A 362 24.90 2.14 1.67
CA PHE A 362 23.50 2.48 1.40
C PHE A 362 22.53 1.54 2.12
N ALA A 363 21.32 2.00 2.29
CA ALA A 363 20.26 1.28 2.98
C ALA A 363 19.45 0.39 2.03
N VAL A 364 20.12 -0.56 1.34
CA VAL A 364 19.37 -1.58 0.59
C VAL A 364 18.93 -2.67 1.55
N SER A 365 17.64 -2.70 1.86
CA SER A 365 17.07 -3.57 2.87
C SER A 365 16.15 -4.64 2.27
N VAL A 366 16.10 -5.80 2.93
CA VAL A 366 15.16 -6.87 2.63
C VAL A 366 13.79 -6.51 3.20
N SER A 367 12.82 -6.17 2.34
CA SER A 367 11.46 -5.81 2.74
C SER A 367 10.58 -7.05 2.96
N SER A 368 10.80 -8.12 2.20
CA SER A 368 10.15 -9.42 2.41
C SER A 368 11.02 -10.58 1.94
N VAL A 369 10.77 -11.76 2.47
CA VAL A 369 11.40 -13.02 2.05
C VAL A 369 10.31 -13.99 1.67
N VAL A 370 10.41 -14.55 0.46
CA VAL A 370 9.45 -15.50 -0.07
C VAL A 370 9.68 -16.87 0.58
N PRO A 371 8.64 -17.52 1.11
CA PRO A 371 8.74 -18.90 1.58
C PRO A 371 9.23 -19.84 0.46
N ASP A 372 9.92 -20.91 0.86
CA ASP A 372 10.42 -21.98 -0.03
C ASP A 372 11.49 -21.61 -1.06
N LEU A 373 11.88 -20.34 -1.18
CA LEU A 373 12.97 -19.89 -2.02
C LEU A 373 14.32 -19.82 -1.28
N PRO A 374 15.46 -19.79 -2.00
CA PRO A 374 16.79 -19.91 -1.44
C PRO A 374 17.13 -18.93 -0.31
N ALA A 375 16.65 -17.69 -0.38
CA ALA A 375 16.90 -16.71 0.67
C ALA A 375 16.40 -17.15 2.06
N LYS A 376 15.22 -17.78 2.09
CA LYS A 376 14.67 -18.31 3.34
C LYS A 376 15.51 -19.44 3.90
N LYS A 377 15.97 -20.35 3.02
CA LYS A 377 16.84 -21.48 3.37
C LYS A 377 18.21 -21.00 3.86
N ALA A 378 18.75 -19.94 3.23
CA ALA A 378 20.02 -19.30 3.63
C ALA A 378 19.90 -18.49 4.94
N GLY A 379 18.70 -18.34 5.48
CA GLY A 379 18.45 -17.62 6.72
C GLY A 379 18.41 -16.10 6.58
N ILE A 380 18.21 -15.57 5.37
CA ILE A 380 17.94 -14.14 5.15
C ILE A 380 16.58 -13.80 5.77
N ARG A 381 16.51 -12.63 6.41
CA ARG A 381 15.31 -12.19 7.12
C ARG A 381 14.90 -10.78 6.67
N ARG A 382 13.64 -10.47 6.84
CA ARG A 382 13.15 -9.10 6.70
C ARG A 382 13.93 -8.15 7.64
N GLY A 383 14.30 -6.98 7.11
CA GLY A 383 15.09 -5.99 7.82
C GLY A 383 16.60 -6.19 7.74
N ASP A 384 17.07 -7.28 7.14
CA ASP A 384 18.49 -7.42 6.80
C ASP A 384 18.88 -6.34 5.80
N ARG A 385 20.07 -5.75 5.98
CA ARG A 385 20.64 -4.78 5.04
C ARG A 385 21.79 -5.44 4.30
N ILE A 386 21.69 -5.54 2.99
CA ILE A 386 22.72 -6.17 2.17
C ILE A 386 23.79 -5.13 1.87
N LEU A 387 25.04 -5.45 2.18
CA LEU A 387 26.20 -4.59 1.98
C LEU A 387 26.94 -4.91 0.68
N SER A 388 27.20 -6.22 0.44
CA SER A 388 27.87 -6.69 -0.75
C SER A 388 27.43 -8.10 -1.12
N VAL A 389 27.59 -8.45 -2.40
CA VAL A 389 27.46 -9.80 -2.93
C VAL A 389 28.73 -10.14 -3.67
N ASP A 390 29.41 -11.24 -3.29
CA ASP A 390 30.70 -11.65 -3.81
C ASP A 390 31.77 -10.53 -3.80
N GLY A 391 31.72 -9.67 -2.78
CA GLY A 391 32.61 -8.52 -2.64
C GLY A 391 32.21 -7.28 -3.44
N VAL A 392 31.17 -7.37 -4.31
CA VAL A 392 30.65 -6.22 -5.04
C VAL A 392 29.74 -5.41 -4.12
N GLU A 393 30.06 -4.13 -3.92
CA GLU A 393 29.24 -3.22 -3.08
C GLU A 393 27.84 -3.02 -3.66
N VAL A 394 26.84 -3.05 -2.80
CA VAL A 394 25.45 -2.85 -3.17
C VAL A 394 25.10 -1.37 -3.19
N LEU A 395 24.78 -0.85 -4.37
CA LEU A 395 24.43 0.55 -4.58
C LEU A 395 22.89 0.76 -4.59
N ASP A 396 22.17 -0.19 -5.18
CA ASP A 396 20.71 -0.16 -5.24
C ASP A 396 20.12 -1.57 -5.46
N SER A 397 18.79 -1.68 -5.36
CA SER A 397 18.08 -2.95 -5.51
C SER A 397 18.09 -3.50 -6.94
N LYS A 398 18.22 -2.63 -7.95
CA LYS A 398 18.27 -3.04 -9.36
C LYS A 398 19.60 -3.72 -9.66
N GLN A 399 20.72 -3.10 -9.28
CA GLN A 399 22.06 -3.65 -9.42
C GLN A 399 22.17 -5.06 -8.81
N ILE A 400 21.73 -5.22 -7.55
CA ILE A 400 21.81 -6.53 -6.88
C ILE A 400 20.91 -7.58 -7.55
N THR A 401 19.75 -7.16 -8.05
CA THR A 401 18.84 -8.07 -8.77
C THR A 401 19.46 -8.54 -10.09
N GLU A 402 20.06 -7.64 -10.85
CA GLU A 402 20.79 -7.97 -12.08
C GLU A 402 21.99 -8.87 -11.80
N TYR A 403 22.75 -8.58 -10.74
CA TYR A 403 23.86 -9.41 -10.33
C TYR A 403 23.40 -10.83 -9.97
N ILE A 404 22.39 -11.00 -9.13
CA ILE A 404 21.85 -12.31 -8.75
C ILE A 404 21.38 -13.11 -9.98
N ARG A 405 20.76 -12.46 -10.96
CA ARG A 405 20.34 -13.10 -12.21
C ARG A 405 21.54 -13.58 -13.04
N SER A 406 22.60 -12.78 -13.09
CA SER A 406 23.82 -13.10 -13.84
C SER A 406 24.64 -14.26 -13.25
N THR A 407 24.39 -14.62 -11.99
CA THR A 407 25.07 -15.77 -11.36
C THR A 407 24.59 -17.12 -11.86
N GLU A 408 23.41 -17.17 -12.50
CA GLU A 408 22.81 -18.40 -13.06
C GLU A 408 22.74 -19.56 -12.06
N GLY A 409 22.46 -19.26 -10.81
CA GLY A 409 22.37 -20.26 -9.72
C GLY A 409 23.70 -20.65 -9.09
N LYS A 410 24.82 -20.06 -9.49
CA LYS A 410 26.11 -20.30 -8.84
C LYS A 410 26.09 -19.85 -7.38
N PRO A 411 26.84 -20.53 -6.50
CA PRO A 411 26.91 -20.13 -5.09
C PRO A 411 27.58 -18.76 -4.93
N MET A 412 26.95 -17.88 -4.17
CA MET A 412 27.42 -16.54 -3.88
C MET A 412 27.60 -16.33 -2.37
N THR A 413 28.42 -15.33 -2.02
CA THR A 413 28.62 -14.87 -0.64
C THR A 413 27.91 -13.55 -0.45
N ILE A 414 26.98 -13.48 0.51
CA ILE A 414 26.21 -12.27 0.81
C ILE A 414 26.64 -11.73 2.17
N ASN A 415 27.18 -10.51 2.19
CA ASN A 415 27.46 -9.76 3.40
C ASN A 415 26.28 -8.84 3.73
N LEU A 416 25.79 -8.94 4.94
CA LEU A 416 24.64 -8.17 5.40
C LEU A 416 24.81 -7.70 6.85
N VAL A 417 23.99 -6.73 7.25
CA VAL A 417 23.88 -6.27 8.64
C VAL A 417 22.48 -6.62 9.16
N ARG A 418 22.46 -7.33 10.29
CA ARG A 418 21.22 -7.68 11.02
C ARG A 418 21.29 -7.10 12.44
N ASN A 419 20.32 -6.26 12.79
CA ASN A 419 20.26 -5.60 14.11
C ASN A 419 21.59 -4.91 14.49
N GLY A 420 22.24 -4.26 13.53
CA GLY A 420 23.51 -3.56 13.71
C GLY A 420 24.76 -4.47 13.75
N LYS A 421 24.61 -5.80 13.63
CA LYS A 421 25.72 -6.76 13.62
C LYS A 421 26.00 -7.27 12.21
N PRO A 422 27.24 -7.28 11.74
CA PRO A 422 27.58 -7.86 10.45
C PRO A 422 27.38 -9.38 10.47
N LEU A 423 26.95 -9.90 9.34
CA LEU A 423 26.71 -11.34 9.12
C LEU A 423 27.10 -11.69 7.68
N GLU A 424 27.91 -12.73 7.54
CA GLU A 424 28.30 -13.29 6.25
C GLU A 424 27.53 -14.60 6.00
N LEU A 425 26.87 -14.69 4.85
CA LEU A 425 26.18 -15.89 4.38
C LEU A 425 26.90 -16.44 3.15
N LYS A 426 27.50 -17.65 3.27
CA LYS A 426 28.25 -18.30 2.18
C LYS A 426 27.42 -19.37 1.48
N GLY A 427 27.70 -19.59 0.19
CA GLY A 427 27.09 -20.65 -0.58
C GLY A 427 25.60 -20.45 -0.85
N VAL A 428 25.14 -19.22 -0.90
CA VAL A 428 23.74 -18.90 -1.22
C VAL A 428 23.58 -18.97 -2.73
N CYS A 429 22.68 -19.84 -3.22
CA CYS A 429 22.39 -20.00 -4.65
C CYS A 429 21.05 -19.35 -4.99
N SER A 430 20.90 -18.80 -6.20
CA SER A 430 19.61 -18.46 -6.76
C SER A 430 18.97 -19.70 -7.40
N GLU A 431 17.64 -19.77 -7.43
CA GLU A 431 16.88 -20.90 -8.00
C GLU A 431 16.25 -20.48 -9.33
N LYS A 432 16.32 -21.36 -10.33
CA LYS A 432 15.68 -21.15 -11.62
C LYS A 432 14.17 -21.33 -11.49
N VAL A 433 13.41 -20.32 -11.83
CA VAL A 433 11.94 -20.29 -11.72
C VAL A 433 11.37 -19.97 -13.10
N GLU A 434 10.43 -20.80 -13.55
CA GLU A 434 9.68 -20.54 -14.78
C GLU A 434 8.65 -19.42 -14.51
N MET A 435 8.68 -18.40 -15.36
CA MET A 435 7.72 -17.28 -15.29
C MET A 435 7.11 -17.06 -16.67
N GLU A 436 5.95 -16.38 -16.73
CA GLU A 436 5.41 -15.91 -18.01
C GLU A 436 6.44 -14.93 -18.63
N GLY A 437 7.16 -15.40 -19.67
CA GLY A 437 8.25 -14.64 -20.30
C GLY A 437 9.60 -15.33 -20.27
N GLY A 438 9.70 -16.51 -19.66
CA GLY A 438 10.91 -17.33 -19.62
C GLY A 438 11.41 -17.62 -18.21
N ALA A 439 12.44 -18.45 -18.13
CA ALA A 439 13.04 -18.83 -16.85
C ALA A 439 13.92 -17.70 -16.29
N VAL A 440 13.75 -17.38 -15.02
CA VAL A 440 14.51 -16.35 -14.30
C VAL A 440 15.13 -16.93 -13.05
N TYR A 441 16.37 -16.55 -12.74
CA TYR A 441 17.01 -16.91 -11.49
C TYR A 441 16.62 -15.98 -10.37
N LEU A 442 16.04 -16.52 -9.29
CA LEU A 442 15.53 -15.77 -8.15
C LEU A 442 16.17 -16.23 -6.83
N LEU A 443 16.49 -15.26 -5.99
CA LEU A 443 16.89 -15.50 -4.60
C LEU A 443 15.65 -15.59 -3.69
N GLY A 444 14.57 -14.94 -4.04
CA GLY A 444 13.33 -14.92 -3.26
C GLY A 444 13.30 -13.84 -2.18
N VAL A 445 13.88 -12.68 -2.47
CA VAL A 445 13.79 -11.49 -1.63
C VAL A 445 13.15 -10.33 -2.40
N THR A 446 12.38 -9.53 -1.70
CA THR A 446 12.00 -8.19 -2.18
C THR A 446 12.91 -7.17 -1.52
N LEU A 447 13.58 -6.38 -2.34
CA LEU A 447 14.52 -5.35 -1.88
C LEU A 447 13.89 -3.97 -1.92
N SER A 448 14.33 -3.09 -1.04
CA SER A 448 13.92 -1.69 -0.99
C SER A 448 15.13 -0.80 -0.83
N ASN A 449 15.23 0.23 -1.67
CA ASN A 449 16.24 1.29 -1.57
C ASN A 449 15.86 2.36 -0.53
N SER A 450 14.63 2.29 -0.01
CA SER A 450 14.18 3.22 1.01
C SER A 450 14.87 2.96 2.35
N ALA A 451 15.11 3.99 3.11
CA ALA A 451 15.53 3.86 4.49
C ALA A 451 14.55 2.95 5.26
N PRO A 452 15.08 2.05 6.11
CA PRO A 452 14.23 1.09 6.81
C PRO A 452 13.22 1.81 7.68
N LYS A 453 12.01 1.24 7.76
CA LYS A 453 10.99 1.74 8.69
C LYS A 453 11.55 1.80 10.11
N VAL A 454 11.27 2.88 10.79
CA VAL A 454 11.66 3.10 12.18
C VAL A 454 10.47 2.88 13.11
N ILE A 455 10.76 2.60 14.38
CA ILE A 455 9.70 2.55 15.38
C ILE A 455 9.43 3.99 15.82
N GLY A 456 8.26 4.49 15.46
CA GLY A 456 7.75 5.78 15.89
C GLY A 456 6.76 5.62 17.04
N HIS A 457 6.59 6.68 17.81
CA HIS A 457 5.63 6.76 18.91
C HIS A 457 4.61 7.88 18.61
N PRO A 458 3.69 7.66 17.62
CA PRO A 458 2.76 8.71 17.21
C PRO A 458 1.76 9.00 18.33
N ASN A 459 1.59 10.29 18.65
CA ASN A 459 0.62 10.72 19.63
C ASN A 459 -0.80 10.25 19.26
N PRO A 460 -1.59 9.66 20.19
CA PRO A 460 -2.93 9.17 19.94
C PRO A 460 -3.87 10.21 19.32
N TRP A 461 -3.80 11.45 19.79
CA TRP A 461 -4.59 12.55 19.23
C TRP A 461 -4.20 12.87 17.78
N ALA A 462 -2.90 12.87 17.47
CA ALA A 462 -2.42 13.06 16.10
C ALA A 462 -2.84 11.91 15.16
N GLN A 463 -2.90 10.68 15.66
CA GLN A 463 -3.43 9.54 14.91
C GLN A 463 -4.93 9.74 14.59
N PHE A 464 -5.71 10.11 15.60
CA PHE A 464 -7.15 10.36 15.43
C PHE A 464 -7.42 11.49 14.42
N THR A 465 -6.80 12.67 14.61
CA THR A 465 -7.00 13.82 13.71
C THR A 465 -6.58 13.52 12.27
N ARG A 466 -5.50 12.75 12.08
CA ARG A 466 -5.07 12.30 10.76
C ARG A 466 -6.15 11.43 10.11
N ILE A 467 -6.70 10.45 10.83
CA ILE A 467 -7.73 9.53 10.31
C ILE A 467 -9.01 10.29 10.00
N VAL A 468 -9.45 11.20 10.88
CA VAL A 468 -10.61 12.09 10.63
C VAL A 468 -10.40 12.88 9.34
N SER A 469 -9.24 13.53 9.20
CA SER A 469 -8.92 14.34 8.02
C SER A 469 -8.89 13.49 6.73
N GLN A 470 -8.27 12.31 6.77
CA GLN A 470 -8.22 11.40 5.63
C GLN A 470 -9.61 10.89 5.24
N THR A 471 -10.41 10.46 6.21
CA THR A 471 -11.78 9.98 5.98
C THR A 471 -12.64 11.09 5.38
N TRP A 472 -12.56 12.31 5.94
CA TRP A 472 -13.30 13.47 5.39
C TRP A 472 -12.89 13.82 3.96
N ARG A 473 -11.59 13.81 3.67
CA ARG A 473 -11.07 14.07 2.32
C ARG A 473 -11.54 13.00 1.33
N THR A 474 -11.51 11.72 1.71
CA THR A 474 -12.01 10.63 0.87
C THR A 474 -13.50 10.79 0.57
N LEU A 475 -14.31 11.11 1.59
CA LEU A 475 -15.72 11.37 1.41
C LEU A 475 -15.97 12.58 0.49
N SER A 476 -15.23 13.68 0.68
CA SER A 476 -15.37 14.87 -0.15
C SER A 476 -15.03 14.59 -1.62
N LEU A 477 -14.07 13.71 -1.90
CA LEU A 477 -13.75 13.27 -3.26
C LEU A 477 -14.83 12.41 -3.87
N LEU A 478 -15.47 11.52 -3.12
CA LEU A 478 -16.60 10.72 -3.59
C LEU A 478 -17.79 11.61 -4.01
N PHE A 479 -18.01 12.70 -3.27
CA PHE A 479 -19.05 13.67 -3.60
C PHE A 479 -18.61 14.76 -4.59
N SER A 480 -17.32 14.77 -5.00
CA SER A 480 -16.80 15.77 -5.95
C SER A 480 -17.55 15.86 -7.28
N PRO A 481 -18.15 14.77 -7.85
CA PRO A 481 -18.96 14.87 -9.05
C PRO A 481 -20.21 15.75 -8.90
N ILE A 482 -20.76 15.78 -7.71
CA ILE A 482 -21.96 16.58 -7.38
C ILE A 482 -21.52 18.02 -7.08
N THR A 483 -20.52 18.18 -6.23
CA THR A 483 -20.05 19.51 -5.80
C THR A 483 -19.45 20.33 -6.93
N SER A 484 -18.73 19.72 -7.88
CA SER A 484 -18.16 20.42 -9.04
C SER A 484 -19.25 20.97 -9.98
N ARG A 485 -20.35 20.21 -10.18
CA ARG A 485 -21.51 20.71 -10.97
C ARG A 485 -22.17 21.92 -10.31
N VAL A 486 -22.23 21.94 -8.97
CA VAL A 486 -22.84 23.05 -8.23
C VAL A 486 -21.90 24.27 -8.16
N THR A 487 -20.61 24.06 -8.02
CA THR A 487 -19.63 25.14 -7.83
C THR A 487 -18.98 25.65 -9.12
N GLY A 488 -19.24 25.00 -10.27
CA GLY A 488 -18.65 25.38 -11.57
C GLY A 488 -17.12 25.21 -11.65
N ARG A 489 -16.49 24.45 -10.73
CA ARG A 489 -15.03 24.21 -10.76
C ARG A 489 -14.67 23.26 -11.90
N GLU A 490 -13.63 23.63 -12.65
CA GLU A 490 -13.01 22.73 -13.63
C GLU A 490 -12.57 21.44 -12.96
N ARG A 491 -12.98 20.34 -13.56
CA ARG A 491 -12.74 19.00 -13.04
C ARG A 491 -11.71 18.27 -13.89
N GLY A 492 -10.69 17.71 -13.25
CA GLY A 492 -9.79 16.76 -13.88
C GLY A 492 -10.48 15.42 -14.17
N GLN A 493 -9.92 14.62 -15.07
CA GLN A 493 -10.45 13.29 -15.44
C GLN A 493 -10.24 12.27 -14.32
N ALA A 494 -9.23 12.47 -13.49
CA ALA A 494 -8.83 11.58 -12.42
C ALA A 494 -9.71 11.76 -11.17
N THR A 495 -10.67 10.87 -10.97
CA THR A 495 -11.59 10.94 -9.84
C THR A 495 -11.65 9.64 -9.07
N VAL A 496 -11.69 9.75 -7.74
CA VAL A 496 -11.97 8.59 -6.88
C VAL A 496 -13.41 8.13 -7.15
N LYS A 497 -13.56 6.86 -7.54
CA LYS A 497 -14.85 6.22 -7.78
C LYS A 497 -15.12 5.20 -6.69
N VAL A 498 -16.38 4.77 -6.58
CA VAL A 498 -16.80 3.71 -5.65
C VAL A 498 -16.05 2.40 -5.91
N GLU A 499 -15.70 2.10 -7.15
CA GLU A 499 -14.89 0.92 -7.52
C GLU A 499 -13.48 0.90 -6.90
N HIS A 500 -12.95 2.05 -6.46
CA HIS A 500 -11.66 2.15 -5.75
C HIS A 500 -11.79 1.86 -4.24
N MET A 501 -13.01 1.77 -3.72
CA MET A 501 -13.21 1.42 -2.32
C MET A 501 -12.92 -0.06 -2.09
N SER A 502 -12.43 -0.38 -0.91
CA SER A 502 -12.26 -1.75 -0.44
C SER A 502 -13.44 -2.12 0.46
N GLY A 503 -14.11 -3.21 0.11
CA GLY A 503 -15.14 -3.82 0.96
C GLY A 503 -14.54 -4.74 2.02
N ALA A 504 -15.38 -5.56 2.62
CA ALA A 504 -14.96 -6.47 3.68
C ALA A 504 -13.83 -7.42 3.23
N LEU A 505 -13.92 -7.98 2.02
CA LEU A 505 -12.88 -8.88 1.48
C LEU A 505 -11.56 -8.14 1.24
N GLY A 506 -11.61 -6.92 0.72
CA GLY A 506 -10.42 -6.09 0.52
C GLY A 506 -9.74 -5.72 1.84
N ILE A 507 -10.51 -5.36 2.86
CA ILE A 507 -10.00 -5.07 4.22
C ILE A 507 -9.36 -6.32 4.83
N LEU A 508 -9.99 -7.49 4.74
CA LEU A 508 -9.43 -8.75 5.24
C LEU A 508 -8.12 -9.10 4.53
N THR A 509 -8.07 -8.94 3.21
CA THR A 509 -6.86 -9.16 2.40
C THR A 509 -5.74 -8.19 2.81
N MET A 510 -6.06 -6.91 2.98
CA MET A 510 -5.10 -5.91 3.43
C MET A 510 -4.58 -6.20 4.84
N MET A 511 -5.44 -6.65 5.75
CA MET A 511 -5.05 -7.03 7.11
C MET A 511 -4.14 -8.25 7.11
N TRP A 512 -4.45 -9.27 6.29
CA TRP A 512 -3.59 -10.42 6.09
C TRP A 512 -2.21 -10.03 5.57
N TYR A 513 -2.17 -9.19 4.52
CA TYR A 513 -0.91 -8.69 3.96
C TYR A 513 -0.11 -7.90 4.99
N THR A 514 -0.76 -6.99 5.73
CA THR A 514 -0.10 -6.15 6.74
C THR A 514 0.44 -7.00 7.90
N LEU A 515 -0.32 -7.97 8.41
CA LEU A 515 0.18 -8.92 9.41
C LEU A 515 1.36 -9.75 8.91
N SER A 516 1.33 -10.17 7.65
CA SER A 516 2.40 -10.97 7.05
C SER A 516 3.67 -10.14 6.81
N SER A 517 3.53 -8.86 6.43
CA SER A 517 4.65 -7.98 6.09
C SER A 517 5.18 -7.18 7.28
N GLU A 518 4.33 -6.72 8.19
CA GLU A 518 4.69 -5.81 9.29
C GLU A 518 4.47 -6.40 10.69
N GLY A 519 3.90 -7.61 10.75
CA GLY A 519 3.59 -8.30 12.01
C GLY A 519 2.50 -7.60 12.82
N LEU A 520 2.48 -7.86 14.13
CA LEU A 520 1.45 -7.33 15.03
C LEU A 520 1.36 -5.80 15.05
N ARG A 521 2.50 -5.09 14.95
CA ARG A 521 2.49 -3.62 14.93
C ARG A 521 1.71 -3.05 13.75
N GLY A 522 1.91 -3.62 12.56
CA GLY A 522 1.13 -3.26 11.38
C GLY A 522 -0.35 -3.62 11.54
N GLY A 523 -0.65 -4.81 12.05
CA GLY A 523 -2.02 -5.24 12.35
C GLY A 523 -2.75 -4.26 13.27
N PHE A 524 -2.15 -3.87 14.39
CA PHE A 524 -2.74 -2.89 15.31
C PHE A 524 -2.90 -1.50 14.68
N SER A 525 -1.95 -1.05 13.86
CA SER A 525 -2.10 0.22 13.13
C SER A 525 -3.34 0.21 12.24
N LEU A 526 -3.60 -0.89 11.55
CA LEU A 526 -4.78 -1.04 10.70
C LEU A 526 -6.08 -1.15 11.51
N ILE A 527 -6.06 -1.83 12.67
CA ILE A 527 -7.23 -1.92 13.57
C ILE A 527 -7.60 -0.52 14.09
N ILE A 528 -6.62 0.30 14.49
CA ILE A 528 -6.85 1.69 14.92
C ILE A 528 -7.51 2.48 13.80
N LEU A 529 -7.00 2.35 12.56
CA LEU A 529 -7.58 2.99 11.38
C LEU A 529 -9.03 2.57 11.17
N ILE A 530 -9.32 1.26 11.17
CA ILE A 530 -10.67 0.72 10.96
C ILE A 530 -11.61 1.20 12.06
N THR A 531 -11.19 1.13 13.32
CA THR A 531 -12.02 1.48 14.48
C THR A 531 -12.44 2.95 14.45
N PHE A 532 -11.50 3.88 14.21
CA PHE A 532 -11.83 5.29 14.10
C PHE A 532 -12.65 5.59 12.85
N SER A 533 -12.32 4.99 11.70
CA SER A 533 -13.08 5.19 10.46
C SER A 533 -14.51 4.67 10.59
N LEU A 534 -14.72 3.51 11.22
CA LEU A 534 -16.05 2.95 11.49
C LEU A 534 -16.88 3.88 12.37
N ALA A 535 -16.29 4.43 13.42
CA ALA A 535 -16.97 5.39 14.29
C ALA A 535 -17.39 6.66 13.53
N ILE A 536 -16.49 7.22 12.71
CA ILE A 536 -16.77 8.42 11.91
C ILE A 536 -17.87 8.14 10.89
N MET A 537 -17.80 7.00 10.19
CA MET A 537 -18.80 6.63 9.19
C MET A 537 -20.19 6.45 9.83
N ASN A 538 -20.27 5.81 11.01
CA ASN A 538 -21.55 5.61 11.70
C ASN A 538 -22.13 6.91 12.27
N LEU A 539 -21.34 7.96 12.46
CA LEU A 539 -21.82 9.29 12.85
C LEU A 539 -22.38 10.11 11.69
N LEU A 540 -22.18 9.67 10.43
CA LEU A 540 -22.75 10.38 9.29
C LEU A 540 -24.28 10.32 9.30
N PRO A 541 -24.96 11.40 8.89
CA PRO A 541 -26.43 11.48 8.85
C PRO A 541 -27.02 10.72 7.65
N ILE A 542 -26.59 9.46 7.46
CA ILE A 542 -27.05 8.58 6.38
C ILE A 542 -28.10 7.61 6.95
N PRO A 543 -29.29 7.51 6.38
CA PRO A 543 -30.28 6.53 6.80
C PRO A 543 -29.69 5.11 6.82
N ALA A 544 -30.06 4.30 7.81
CA ALA A 544 -29.48 3.01 8.17
C ALA A 544 -28.17 3.05 8.98
N LEU A 545 -27.58 4.21 9.26
CA LEU A 545 -26.47 4.40 10.20
C LEU A 545 -26.95 5.13 11.46
N ASP A 546 -26.21 4.99 12.56
CA ASP A 546 -26.58 5.59 13.87
C ASP A 546 -26.71 7.11 13.82
N GLY A 547 -25.87 7.80 13.04
CA GLY A 547 -25.93 9.24 12.86
C GLY A 547 -27.27 9.74 12.33
N CYS A 548 -28.01 8.91 11.59
CA CYS A 548 -29.35 9.27 11.14
C CYS A 548 -30.36 9.28 12.29
N TYR A 549 -30.28 8.34 13.21
CA TYR A 549 -31.15 8.33 14.40
C TYR A 549 -30.85 9.54 15.30
N ILE A 550 -29.59 9.98 15.37
CA ILE A 550 -29.21 11.23 16.04
C ILE A 550 -29.89 12.42 15.32
N LEU A 551 -29.76 12.49 13.97
CA LEU A 551 -30.38 13.55 13.17
C LEU A 551 -31.90 13.58 13.34
N PHE A 552 -32.58 12.43 13.22
CA PHE A 552 -34.04 12.34 13.42
C PHE A 552 -34.44 12.79 14.82
N SER A 553 -33.67 12.42 15.83
CA SER A 553 -33.93 12.83 17.21
C SER A 553 -33.79 14.36 17.40
N ILE A 554 -32.77 14.98 16.79
CA ILE A 554 -32.58 16.42 16.80
C ILE A 554 -33.77 17.12 16.11
N ILE A 555 -34.18 16.63 14.93
CA ILE A 555 -35.33 17.18 14.20
C ILE A 555 -36.60 17.10 15.06
N GLU A 556 -36.89 15.97 15.69
CA GLU A 556 -38.04 15.81 16.57
C GLU A 556 -38.02 16.74 17.79
N ILE A 557 -36.84 16.97 18.37
CA ILE A 557 -36.66 17.92 19.48
C ILE A 557 -36.96 19.35 19.02
N VAL A 558 -36.45 19.74 17.83
CA VAL A 558 -36.65 21.10 17.29
C VAL A 558 -38.12 21.32 16.88
N ILE A 559 -38.73 20.37 16.17
CA ILE A 559 -40.14 20.47 15.68
C ILE A 559 -41.13 20.20 16.81
N ARG A 560 -40.67 19.61 17.94
CA ARG A 560 -41.53 19.20 19.08
C ARG A 560 -42.67 18.21 18.69
N ARG A 561 -42.45 17.47 17.62
CA ARG A 561 -43.41 16.45 17.12
C ARG A 561 -42.59 15.25 16.65
N ARG A 562 -43.15 14.04 16.79
CA ARG A 562 -42.58 12.83 16.24
C ARG A 562 -42.64 12.84 14.73
N LEU A 563 -41.59 12.36 14.08
CA LEU A 563 -41.60 12.10 12.64
C LEU A 563 -42.59 10.94 12.33
N PRO A 564 -43.33 11.01 11.23
CA PRO A 564 -44.19 9.90 10.81
C PRO A 564 -43.34 8.63 10.63
N TYR A 565 -43.68 7.56 11.35
CA TYR A 565 -42.92 6.31 11.30
C TYR A 565 -42.80 5.73 9.89
N LYS A 566 -43.87 5.88 9.07
CA LYS A 566 -43.90 5.44 7.67
C LYS A 566 -42.78 6.10 6.85
N LEU A 567 -42.56 7.41 7.07
CA LEU A 567 -41.48 8.15 6.39
C LEU A 567 -40.11 7.68 6.85
N VAL A 568 -39.90 7.57 8.16
CA VAL A 568 -38.61 7.12 8.75
C VAL A 568 -38.28 5.71 8.28
N ASN A 569 -39.24 4.78 8.37
CA ASN A 569 -39.05 3.40 7.95
C ASN A 569 -38.83 3.29 6.43
N ALA A 570 -39.53 4.04 5.62
CA ALA A 570 -39.30 4.07 4.16
C ALA A 570 -37.88 4.57 3.83
N LEU A 571 -37.43 5.68 4.46
CA LEU A 571 -36.09 6.19 4.27
C LEU A 571 -35.02 5.17 4.69
N VAL A 572 -35.14 4.61 5.89
CA VAL A 572 -34.19 3.62 6.40
C VAL A 572 -34.16 2.39 5.50
N SER A 573 -35.32 1.89 5.06
CA SER A 573 -35.39 0.71 4.17
C SER A 573 -34.78 0.98 2.81
N ILE A 574 -35.06 2.11 2.18
CA ILE A 574 -34.48 2.47 0.87
C ILE A 574 -32.95 2.53 0.97
N PHE A 575 -32.45 3.23 1.97
CA PHE A 575 -31.00 3.35 2.15
C PHE A 575 -30.34 2.05 2.58
N PHE A 576 -31.02 1.19 3.35
CA PHE A 576 -30.55 -0.14 3.68
C PHE A 576 -30.34 -1.00 2.41
N TYR A 577 -31.31 -1.03 1.50
CA TYR A 577 -31.18 -1.76 0.24
C TYR A 577 -30.12 -1.13 -0.67
N LEU A 578 -30.01 0.21 -0.69
CA LEU A 578 -28.94 0.90 -1.40
C LEU A 578 -27.55 0.51 -0.84
N LEU A 579 -27.41 0.49 0.49
CA LEU A 579 -26.16 0.09 1.16
C LEU A 579 -25.84 -1.38 0.88
N LEU A 580 -26.84 -2.25 0.92
CA LEU A 580 -26.67 -3.66 0.59
C LEU A 580 -26.22 -3.84 -0.87
N ALA A 581 -26.84 -3.14 -1.81
CA ALA A 581 -26.43 -3.14 -3.20
C ALA A 581 -25.00 -2.62 -3.38
N LEU A 582 -24.62 -1.55 -2.65
CA LEU A 582 -23.27 -1.01 -2.62
C LEU A 582 -22.26 -2.02 -2.08
N ILE A 583 -22.57 -2.72 -0.99
CA ILE A 583 -21.72 -3.76 -0.42
C ILE A 583 -21.49 -4.89 -1.43
N VAL A 584 -22.54 -5.37 -2.09
CA VAL A 584 -22.45 -6.40 -3.14
C VAL A 584 -21.58 -5.91 -4.30
N TYR A 585 -21.80 -4.67 -4.75
CA TYR A 585 -21.03 -4.03 -5.82
C TYR A 585 -19.54 -3.96 -5.48
N ILE A 586 -19.18 -3.44 -4.30
CA ILE A 586 -17.78 -3.33 -3.86
C ILE A 586 -17.15 -4.72 -3.70
N THR A 587 -17.88 -5.68 -3.12
CA THR A 587 -17.41 -7.07 -2.94
C THR A 587 -17.11 -7.74 -4.28
N PHE A 588 -17.88 -7.43 -5.33
CA PHE A 588 -17.59 -7.92 -6.69
C PHE A 588 -16.24 -7.38 -7.21
N PHE A 589 -15.92 -6.11 -6.98
CA PHE A 589 -14.63 -5.54 -7.37
C PHE A 589 -13.47 -6.07 -6.52
N ASP A 590 -13.67 -6.27 -5.22
CA ASP A 590 -12.69 -6.96 -4.36
C ASP A 590 -12.38 -8.37 -4.91
N GLY A 591 -13.43 -9.13 -5.27
CA GLY A 591 -13.29 -10.45 -5.88
C GLY A 591 -12.48 -10.41 -7.18
N ARG A 592 -12.74 -9.43 -8.05
CA ARG A 592 -11.97 -9.22 -9.29
C ARG A 592 -10.50 -8.88 -9.00
N ARG A 593 -10.23 -8.07 -7.97
CA ARG A 593 -8.85 -7.74 -7.54
C ARG A 593 -8.12 -8.97 -7.02
N ILE A 594 -8.77 -9.72 -6.13
CA ILE A 594 -8.21 -10.96 -5.58
C ILE A 594 -7.97 -11.98 -6.69
N PHE A 595 -8.91 -12.17 -7.63
CA PHE A 595 -8.75 -13.06 -8.76
C PHE A 595 -7.59 -12.65 -9.67
N ARG A 596 -7.43 -11.34 -9.94
CA ARG A 596 -6.27 -10.81 -10.67
C ARG A 596 -4.97 -11.09 -9.93
N LEU A 597 -4.92 -10.87 -8.61
CA LEU A 597 -3.75 -11.17 -7.79
C LEU A 597 -3.39 -12.67 -7.81
N LEU A 598 -4.38 -13.55 -7.80
CA LEU A 598 -4.18 -14.99 -7.85
C LEU A 598 -3.76 -15.50 -9.25
N LYS A 599 -4.31 -14.90 -10.31
CA LYS A 599 -4.07 -15.33 -11.70
C LYS A 599 -2.77 -14.76 -12.29
N PHE A 600 -2.45 -13.50 -11.99
CA PHE A 600 -1.35 -12.80 -12.66
C PHE A 600 -0.17 -12.52 -11.72
N GLY A 601 -0.19 -13.02 -10.48
CA GLY A 601 0.78 -12.60 -9.46
C GLY A 601 0.70 -11.09 -9.24
N SER A 602 1.30 -10.58 -8.20
CA SER A 602 1.32 -9.13 -7.97
C SER A 602 2.14 -8.44 -9.07
N ILE A 603 1.54 -7.50 -9.77
CA ILE A 603 2.26 -6.57 -10.67
C ILE A 603 3.31 -5.76 -9.87
N LYS A 604 3.24 -5.77 -8.54
CA LYS A 604 4.29 -5.26 -7.62
C LYS A 604 4.34 -6.08 -6.33
N GLY A 605 5.15 -7.14 -6.29
CA GLY A 605 5.73 -7.64 -5.05
C GLY A 605 5.14 -8.89 -4.39
N VAL A 606 4.18 -9.61 -4.96
CA VAL A 606 3.88 -10.99 -4.54
C VAL A 606 4.35 -11.92 -5.66
N PRO A 607 5.28 -12.83 -5.40
CA PRO A 607 5.74 -13.74 -6.43
C PRO A 607 4.60 -14.63 -6.92
N PRO A 608 4.54 -14.94 -8.22
CA PRO A 608 3.63 -15.94 -8.76
C PRO A 608 3.87 -17.28 -8.08
N LYS A 609 2.85 -18.15 -8.13
CA LYS A 609 2.96 -19.51 -7.62
C LYS A 609 4.18 -20.18 -8.27
N VAL A 610 5.19 -20.48 -7.46
CA VAL A 610 6.44 -21.07 -7.92
C VAL A 610 6.16 -22.54 -8.25
N GLU A 611 6.12 -22.90 -9.53
CA GLU A 611 6.23 -24.29 -9.95
C GLU A 611 7.71 -24.67 -9.93
N LYS A 612 8.05 -25.66 -9.08
CA LYS A 612 9.40 -26.19 -9.02
C LYS A 612 9.69 -26.96 -10.30
N VAL A 613 10.67 -26.49 -11.04
CA VAL A 613 11.28 -27.31 -12.10
C VAL A 613 12.08 -28.40 -11.41
N THR A 614 11.64 -29.66 -11.54
CA THR A 614 12.47 -30.82 -11.16
C THR A 614 13.72 -30.78 -12.04
N PRO A 615 14.94 -30.93 -11.48
CA PRO A 615 16.14 -31.02 -12.29
C PRO A 615 15.97 -32.18 -13.28
N ASP A 616 16.17 -31.91 -14.57
CA ASP A 616 16.22 -32.96 -15.57
C ASP A 616 17.24 -34.01 -15.12
N ALA A 617 16.81 -35.27 -15.12
CA ALA A 617 17.71 -36.37 -14.87
C ALA A 617 18.86 -36.28 -15.90
N PRO A 618 20.12 -36.54 -15.50
CA PRO A 618 21.23 -36.50 -16.43
C PRO A 618 20.92 -37.45 -17.61
N PRO A 619 21.21 -37.03 -18.87
CA PRO A 619 20.93 -37.87 -20.03
C PRO A 619 21.62 -39.21 -19.82
N ALA A 620 20.85 -40.30 -19.92
CA ALA A 620 21.36 -41.65 -19.87
C ALA A 620 22.45 -41.77 -20.95
N ALA A 621 23.61 -42.28 -20.55
CA ALA A 621 24.73 -42.54 -21.43
C ALA A 621 24.23 -43.39 -22.60
N GLN A 622 24.22 -42.82 -23.79
CA GLN A 622 24.01 -43.59 -25.03
C GLN A 622 25.22 -44.52 -25.17
N GLU A 623 24.99 -45.80 -24.91
CA GLU A 623 25.89 -46.87 -25.28
C GLU A 623 26.15 -46.81 -26.79
N LYS A 624 27.44 -46.70 -27.13
CA LYS A 624 27.93 -46.83 -28.51
C LYS A 624 27.63 -48.21 -29.03
N GLN A 625 26.60 -48.38 -29.84
CA GLN A 625 26.45 -49.48 -30.80
C GLN A 625 26.60 -48.88 -32.19
N ASN A 626 27.77 -49.02 -32.76
CA ASN A 626 28.00 -49.15 -34.21
C ASN A 626 29.52 -49.35 -34.45
N GLU A 627 30.00 -50.58 -34.22
CA GLU A 627 31.12 -51.12 -34.98
C GLU A 627 30.55 -52.04 -36.03
N GLN A 628 30.46 -51.59 -37.28
CA GLN A 628 30.38 -52.48 -38.46
C GLN A 628 31.78 -52.75 -38.96
N PRO A 629 32.13 -54.05 -39.26
CA PRO A 629 33.47 -54.38 -39.77
C PRO A 629 33.61 -53.96 -41.22
N VAL A 630 34.72 -53.31 -41.51
CA VAL A 630 35.19 -52.99 -42.89
C VAL A 630 35.64 -54.26 -43.53
N GLU A 631 34.95 -54.75 -44.57
CA GLU A 631 35.41 -55.76 -45.52
C GLU A 631 36.52 -55.17 -46.45
N THR A 632 37.73 -55.65 -46.30
CA THR A 632 38.82 -55.48 -47.25
C THR A 632 38.57 -56.40 -48.47
N LYS A 633 38.29 -55.83 -49.63
CA LYS A 633 38.44 -56.53 -50.88
C LYS A 633 39.88 -56.47 -51.34
N GLU A 634 40.55 -57.64 -51.39
CA GLU A 634 41.76 -57.87 -52.16
C GLU A 634 41.38 -58.07 -53.62
N GLU A 635 42.07 -57.35 -54.52
CA GLU A 635 42.05 -57.61 -55.97
C GLU A 635 42.87 -58.86 -56.31
N LYS A 636 42.28 -59.69 -57.13
CA LYS A 636 42.93 -60.36 -58.26
C LYS A 636 41.95 -60.44 -59.44
#